data_445e40aeab9cca9dfcf315d286922c7b
#
_entry.id   445e40aeab9cca9dfcf315d286922c7b
#
_cell.length_a   1.000
_cell.length_b   1.000
_cell.length_c   1.000
_cell.angle_alpha   90.00
_cell.angle_beta   90.00
_cell.angle_gamma   90.00
#
_symmetry.space_group_name_H-M   'P 1'
#
loop_
_entity.id
_entity.type
_entity.pdbx_description
1 polymer ?
#
loop_
_entity_poly.entity_id
_entity_poly.type
_entity_poly.pdbx_seq_one_letter_code
_entity_poly.pdbx_strand_id
1 'polypeptide(L)'
;NGKNPFVRQPLCLLDDRLFIVHPQFLLNAIFNYITEILENPKNDFAERYKRVKADTVEKLFLNCLKKAFGEKAKYHSSVCEERGTKEHDILVEANDYIFVVEVKASKVREPFFNPEKAFKRIHDHFHSDSGIGGAYKQAIILKKHLESNNIVTLYENKTQPFTLDNISHKTILPIVLTLN
;
A
#
# COMPACT_ATOMS: atom_id res chain seq x y z
N ASN A 1 -24.48 -11.54 15.01
CA ASN A 1 -24.19 -11.22 13.59
C ASN A 1 -24.31 -9.71 13.37
N GLY A 2 -23.27 -8.92 13.73
CA GLY A 2 -23.29 -7.47 13.69
C GLY A 2 -23.00 -6.85 12.31
N LYS A 3 -23.39 -7.49 11.21
CA LYS A 3 -23.24 -6.87 9.89
C LYS A 3 -24.45 -5.97 9.64
N ASN A 4 -24.20 -4.67 9.51
CA ASN A 4 -25.24 -3.75 9.06
C ASN A 4 -25.66 -4.13 7.62
N PRO A 5 -26.89 -4.62 7.41
CA PRO A 5 -27.35 -5.05 6.08
C PRO A 5 -27.31 -3.91 5.05
N PHE A 6 -27.48 -2.67 5.50
CA PHE A 6 -27.50 -1.50 4.62
C PHE A 6 -26.14 -1.14 4.01
N VAL A 7 -25.04 -1.68 4.52
CA VAL A 7 -23.72 -1.54 3.88
C VAL A 7 -23.65 -2.28 2.55
N ARG A 8 -24.38 -3.40 2.40
CA ARG A 8 -24.44 -4.17 1.16
C ARG A 8 -25.70 -3.97 0.37
N GLN A 9 -26.79 -3.70 1.06
CA GLN A 9 -28.13 -3.50 0.48
C GLN A 9 -28.70 -2.17 0.99
N PRO A 10 -28.18 -1.04 0.49
CA PRO A 10 -28.54 0.30 0.98
C PRO A 10 -29.91 0.76 0.49
N LEU A 11 -30.56 -0.02 -0.37
CA LEU A 11 -31.87 0.26 -0.94
C LEU A 11 -32.93 -0.58 -0.24
N CYS A 12 -33.98 0.06 0.21
CA CYS A 12 -35.16 -0.58 0.78
C CYS A 12 -36.38 -0.28 -0.08
N LEU A 13 -37.14 -1.31 -0.43
CA LEU A 13 -38.46 -1.15 -1.05
C LEU A 13 -39.51 -1.21 0.06
N LEU A 14 -40.30 -0.15 0.17
CA LEU A 14 -41.39 -0.04 1.13
C LEU A 14 -42.58 0.59 0.39
N ASP A 15 -43.74 -0.06 0.40
CA ASP A 15 -44.97 0.40 -0.26
C ASP A 15 -44.73 0.92 -1.68
N ASP A 16 -44.07 0.09 -2.52
CA ASP A 16 -43.69 0.38 -3.92
C ASP A 16 -42.80 1.63 -4.09
N ARG A 17 -42.23 2.16 -3.00
CA ARG A 17 -41.30 3.26 -3.03
C ARG A 17 -39.88 2.79 -2.66
N LEU A 18 -38.91 3.26 -3.41
CA LEU A 18 -37.51 2.96 -3.15
C LEU A 18 -36.93 4.01 -2.18
N PHE A 19 -36.42 3.54 -1.06
CA PHE A 19 -35.76 4.38 -0.06
C PHE A 19 -34.26 4.10 -0.05
N ILE A 20 -33.48 5.18 0.00
CA ILE A 20 -32.04 5.12 0.24
C ILE A 20 -31.83 5.48 1.72
N VAL A 21 -31.31 4.52 2.51
CA VAL A 21 -31.10 4.72 3.95
C VAL A 21 -30.10 5.84 4.19
N HIS A 22 -29.01 5.85 3.43
CA HIS A 22 -28.02 6.93 3.44
C HIS A 22 -27.25 6.95 2.12
N PRO A 23 -27.09 8.12 1.45
CA PRO A 23 -26.40 8.20 0.14
C PRO A 23 -24.99 7.60 0.15
N GLN A 24 -24.23 7.78 1.24
CA GLN A 24 -22.89 7.21 1.37
C GLN A 24 -22.89 5.68 1.36
N PHE A 25 -23.91 5.03 1.92
CA PHE A 25 -24.02 3.57 1.87
C PHE A 25 -24.27 3.07 0.44
N LEU A 26 -25.02 3.82 -0.37
CA LEU A 26 -25.21 3.48 -1.76
C LEU A 26 -23.90 3.53 -2.54
N LEU A 27 -23.14 4.61 -2.41
CA LEU A 27 -21.84 4.75 -3.05
C LEU A 27 -20.87 3.62 -2.60
N ASN A 28 -20.79 3.38 -1.31
CA ASN A 28 -19.95 2.31 -0.76
C ASN A 28 -20.36 0.91 -1.28
N ALA A 29 -21.66 0.65 -1.38
CA ALA A 29 -22.17 -0.62 -1.91
C ALA A 29 -21.81 -0.80 -3.40
N ILE A 30 -21.92 0.26 -4.20
CA ILE A 30 -21.51 0.26 -5.61
C ILE A 30 -20.02 -0.02 -5.73
N PHE A 31 -19.17 0.71 -5.00
CA PHE A 31 -17.72 0.50 -5.02
C PHE A 31 -17.34 -0.91 -4.57
N ASN A 32 -17.95 -1.41 -3.49
CA ASN A 32 -17.69 -2.77 -3.00
C ASN A 32 -18.11 -3.82 -4.03
N TYR A 33 -19.26 -3.65 -4.68
CA TYR A 33 -19.73 -4.57 -5.70
C TYR A 33 -18.81 -4.60 -6.92
N ILE A 34 -18.41 -3.44 -7.41
CA ILE A 34 -17.45 -3.33 -8.52
C ILE A 34 -16.13 -3.99 -8.15
N THR A 35 -15.62 -3.71 -6.95
CA THR A 35 -14.36 -4.30 -6.46
C THR A 35 -14.47 -5.82 -6.32
N GLU A 36 -15.60 -6.35 -5.81
CA GLU A 36 -15.83 -7.79 -5.71
C GLU A 36 -15.83 -8.47 -7.09
N ILE A 37 -16.38 -7.82 -8.11
CA ILE A 37 -16.32 -8.32 -9.49
C ILE A 37 -14.88 -8.29 -10.01
N LEU A 38 -14.18 -7.17 -9.86
CA LEU A 38 -12.83 -6.97 -10.39
C LEU A 38 -11.77 -7.84 -9.71
N GLU A 39 -11.93 -8.12 -8.42
CA GLU A 39 -11.01 -8.96 -7.63
C GLU A 39 -11.38 -10.45 -7.63
N ASN A 40 -12.47 -10.84 -8.30
CA ASN A 40 -12.89 -12.23 -8.34
C ASN A 40 -11.88 -13.09 -9.12
N PRO A 41 -11.24 -14.10 -8.49
CA PRO A 41 -10.22 -14.93 -9.16
C PRO A 41 -10.73 -15.71 -10.38
N LYS A 42 -12.05 -15.83 -10.54
CA LYS A 42 -12.66 -16.47 -11.71
C LYS A 42 -12.68 -15.58 -12.96
N ASN A 43 -12.35 -14.30 -12.81
CA ASN A 43 -12.33 -13.37 -13.92
C ASN A 43 -10.90 -13.26 -14.49
N ASP A 44 -10.77 -13.36 -15.79
CA ASP A 44 -9.48 -13.32 -16.50
C ASP A 44 -8.71 -12.01 -16.29
N PHE A 45 -9.40 -10.93 -15.95
CA PHE A 45 -8.79 -9.62 -15.69
C PHE A 45 -8.40 -9.37 -14.23
N ALA A 46 -8.71 -10.28 -13.29
CA ALA A 46 -8.49 -10.05 -11.86
C ALA A 46 -7.01 -9.77 -11.51
N GLU A 47 -6.09 -10.53 -12.08
CA GLU A 47 -4.65 -10.31 -11.85
C GLU A 47 -4.16 -8.99 -12.49
N ARG A 48 -4.67 -8.65 -13.67
CA ARG A 48 -4.39 -7.36 -14.30
C ARG A 48 -4.90 -6.20 -13.44
N TYR A 49 -6.13 -6.32 -12.92
CA TYR A 49 -6.71 -5.31 -12.04
C TYR A 49 -5.87 -5.10 -10.77
N LYS A 50 -5.46 -6.19 -10.09
CA LYS A 50 -4.62 -6.11 -8.89
C LYS A 50 -3.31 -5.36 -9.15
N ARG A 51 -2.64 -5.68 -10.27
CA ARG A 51 -1.40 -5.01 -10.68
C ARG A 51 -1.63 -3.53 -10.95
N VAL A 52 -2.62 -3.17 -11.78
CA VAL A 52 -2.94 -1.77 -12.09
C VAL A 52 -3.33 -1.00 -10.83
N LYS A 53 -4.07 -1.63 -9.90
CA LYS A 53 -4.40 -1.04 -8.60
C LYS A 53 -3.14 -0.75 -7.78
N ALA A 54 -2.23 -1.70 -7.67
CA ALA A 54 -0.96 -1.51 -6.94
C ALA A 54 -0.15 -0.36 -7.55
N ASP A 55 0.12 -0.40 -8.86
CA ASP A 55 0.87 0.65 -9.58
C ASP A 55 0.23 2.04 -9.42
N THR A 56 -1.11 2.10 -9.40
CA THR A 56 -1.86 3.35 -9.23
C THR A 56 -1.69 3.92 -7.82
N VAL A 57 -1.75 3.04 -6.82
CA VAL A 57 -1.59 3.43 -5.41
C VAL A 57 -0.17 3.90 -5.13
N GLU A 58 0.85 3.22 -5.65
CA GLU A 58 2.25 3.65 -5.55
C GLU A 58 2.46 5.04 -6.17
N LYS A 59 1.94 5.26 -7.38
CA LYS A 59 1.98 6.59 -8.03
C LYS A 59 1.27 7.66 -7.23
N LEU A 60 0.12 7.33 -6.63
CA LEU A 60 -0.61 8.26 -5.77
C LEU A 60 0.24 8.67 -4.55
N PHE A 61 0.82 7.69 -3.85
CA PHE A 61 1.68 7.97 -2.71
C PHE A 61 2.94 8.73 -3.10
N LEU A 62 3.59 8.37 -4.20
CA LEU A 62 4.74 9.14 -4.72
C LEU A 62 4.36 10.61 -4.97
N ASN A 63 3.20 10.88 -5.55
CA ASN A 63 2.72 12.24 -5.77
C ASN A 63 2.42 12.97 -4.45
N CYS A 64 1.89 12.27 -3.45
CA CYS A 64 1.70 12.84 -2.12
C CYS A 64 3.04 13.20 -1.46
N LEU A 65 4.05 12.33 -1.55
CA LEU A 65 5.38 12.56 -1.03
C LEU A 65 6.06 13.75 -1.75
N LYS A 66 5.92 13.85 -3.08
CA LYS A 66 6.42 15.00 -3.86
C LYS A 66 5.78 16.33 -3.41
N LYS A 67 4.48 16.31 -3.11
CA LYS A 67 3.81 17.50 -2.55
C LYS A 67 4.27 17.84 -1.13
N ALA A 68 4.57 16.84 -0.32
CA ALA A 68 4.98 17.03 1.07
C ALA A 68 6.43 17.53 1.20
N PHE A 69 7.37 16.95 0.46
CA PHE A 69 8.79 17.26 0.56
C PHE A 69 9.29 18.27 -0.48
N GLY A 70 8.52 18.52 -1.56
CA GLY A 70 8.83 19.51 -2.60
C GLY A 70 9.99 19.09 -3.51
N GLU A 71 10.48 20.06 -4.28
CA GLU A 71 11.48 19.83 -5.34
C GLU A 71 12.92 19.63 -4.83
N LYS A 72 13.18 19.96 -3.58
CA LYS A 72 14.53 19.78 -2.98
C LYS A 72 14.83 18.32 -2.63
N ALA A 73 13.83 17.49 -2.52
CA ALA A 73 13.99 16.06 -2.29
C ALA A 73 14.19 15.30 -3.61
N LYS A 74 14.96 14.22 -3.57
CA LYS A 74 15.10 13.28 -4.67
C LYS A 74 14.16 12.09 -4.44
N TYR A 75 13.56 11.59 -5.51
CA TYR A 75 12.56 10.54 -5.46
C TYR A 75 12.94 9.44 -6.43
N HIS A 76 13.01 8.22 -5.94
CA HIS A 76 13.28 7.03 -6.72
C HIS A 76 12.14 6.04 -6.53
N SER A 77 11.72 5.38 -7.59
CA SER A 77 10.67 4.36 -7.59
C SER A 77 11.18 3.03 -8.11
N SER A 78 10.58 1.93 -7.68
CA SER A 78 10.99 0.57 -8.06
C SER A 78 12.49 0.35 -7.84
N VAL A 79 12.94 0.58 -6.61
CA VAL A 79 14.37 0.59 -6.23
C VAL A 79 14.84 -0.82 -5.91
N CYS A 80 15.96 -1.25 -6.49
CA CYS A 80 16.61 -2.52 -6.20
C CYS A 80 18.03 -2.31 -5.68
N GLU A 81 18.48 -3.20 -4.77
CA GLU A 81 19.86 -3.21 -4.28
C GLU A 81 20.83 -3.69 -5.39
N GLU A 82 20.42 -4.71 -6.14
CA GLU A 82 21.13 -5.25 -7.29
C GLU A 82 20.18 -5.44 -8.47
N ARG A 83 20.71 -5.55 -9.69
CA ARG A 83 19.91 -5.78 -10.88
C ARG A 83 19.13 -7.11 -10.77
N GLY A 84 17.80 -7.01 -10.84
CA GLY A 84 16.90 -8.18 -10.80
C GLY A 84 16.57 -8.71 -9.42
N THR A 85 17.02 -8.06 -8.36
CA THR A 85 16.59 -8.35 -6.99
C THR A 85 15.19 -7.84 -6.69
N LYS A 86 14.72 -8.08 -5.46
CA LYS A 86 13.42 -7.62 -5.01
C LYS A 86 13.36 -6.10 -5.01
N GLU A 87 12.29 -5.55 -5.56
CA GLU A 87 12.03 -4.11 -5.60
C GLU A 87 11.52 -3.59 -4.27
N HIS A 88 11.93 -2.37 -3.96
CA HIS A 88 11.36 -1.48 -2.95
C HIS A 88 10.55 -0.42 -3.67
N ASP A 89 9.38 -0.08 -3.16
CA ASP A 89 8.41 0.72 -3.91
C ASP A 89 8.90 2.15 -4.13
N ILE A 90 9.28 2.87 -3.06
CA ILE A 90 9.72 4.27 -3.15
C ILE A 90 10.87 4.53 -2.19
N LEU A 91 11.86 5.28 -2.64
CA LEU A 91 12.91 5.86 -1.79
C LEU A 91 12.91 7.38 -1.97
N VAL A 92 12.93 8.11 -0.85
CA VAL A 92 12.98 9.58 -0.84
C VAL A 92 14.20 10.04 -0.06
N GLU A 93 15.05 10.82 -0.72
CA GLU A 93 16.18 11.52 -0.09
C GLU A 93 15.77 12.99 0.15
N ALA A 94 15.62 13.38 1.42
CA ALA A 94 15.20 14.73 1.79
C ALA A 94 16.06 15.25 2.96
N ASN A 95 16.90 16.23 2.71
CA ASN A 95 17.84 16.80 3.67
C ASN A 95 18.65 15.68 4.38
N ASP A 96 18.54 15.60 5.71
CA ASP A 96 19.25 14.64 6.57
C ASP A 96 18.50 13.31 6.74
N TYR A 97 17.50 13.06 5.89
CA TYR A 97 16.66 11.87 5.97
C TYR A 97 16.65 11.08 4.68
N ILE A 98 16.59 9.76 4.81
CA ILE A 98 16.24 8.82 3.75
C ILE A 98 15.00 8.05 4.18
N PHE A 99 13.93 8.15 3.44
CA PHE A 99 12.70 7.40 3.68
C PHE A 99 12.68 6.18 2.75
N VAL A 100 12.62 5.00 3.34
CA VAL A 100 12.39 3.73 2.64
C VAL A 100 10.90 3.41 2.77
N VAL A 101 10.16 3.58 1.70
CA VAL A 101 8.69 3.52 1.71
C VAL A 101 8.21 2.29 0.96
N GLU A 102 7.48 1.45 1.65
CA GLU A 102 6.74 0.32 1.08
C GLU A 102 5.25 0.61 1.06
N VAL A 103 4.60 0.31 -0.04
CA VAL A 103 3.18 0.61 -0.27
C VAL A 103 2.36 -0.68 -0.27
N LYS A 104 1.27 -0.71 0.47
CA LYS A 104 0.33 -1.83 0.49
C LYS A 104 -1.07 -1.40 0.11
N ALA A 105 -1.50 -1.81 -1.08
CA ALA A 105 -2.87 -1.66 -1.58
C ALA A 105 -3.75 -2.86 -1.19
N SER A 106 -3.51 -3.46 -0.02
CA SER A 106 -4.23 -4.64 0.42
C SER A 106 -5.64 -4.28 0.87
N LYS A 107 -6.60 -5.16 0.53
CA LYS A 107 -7.97 -5.03 1.03
C LYS A 107 -7.97 -5.13 2.55
N VAL A 108 -8.60 -4.16 3.22
CA VAL A 108 -8.87 -4.26 4.65
C VAL A 108 -9.75 -5.49 4.88
N ARG A 109 -9.19 -6.49 5.51
CA ARG A 109 -9.99 -7.63 5.95
C ARG A 109 -10.78 -7.17 7.15
N GLU A 110 -12.10 -7.14 7.04
CA GLU A 110 -13.00 -6.77 8.13
C GLU A 110 -12.75 -7.64 9.38
N PRO A 111 -11.90 -7.26 10.35
CA PRO A 111 -11.69 -8.06 11.53
C PRO A 111 -12.81 -7.85 12.55
N PHE A 112 -13.52 -6.72 12.44
CA PHE A 112 -14.38 -6.19 13.50
C PHE A 112 -15.73 -6.91 13.64
N PHE A 113 -16.14 -7.71 12.65
CA PHE A 113 -17.46 -8.36 12.67
C PHE A 113 -17.49 -9.78 13.19
N ASN A 114 -16.34 -10.35 13.53
CA ASN A 114 -16.24 -11.66 14.17
C ASN A 114 -15.15 -11.63 15.23
N PRO A 115 -15.52 -11.43 16.51
CA PRO A 115 -14.56 -11.30 17.62
C PRO A 115 -13.58 -12.48 17.73
N GLU A 116 -14.05 -13.70 17.47
CA GLU A 116 -13.21 -14.91 17.57
C GLU A 116 -12.08 -14.92 16.51
N LYS A 117 -12.35 -14.32 15.35
CA LYS A 117 -11.38 -14.24 14.24
C LYS A 117 -10.65 -12.89 14.18
N ALA A 118 -11.14 -11.90 14.92
CA ALA A 118 -10.60 -10.55 14.89
C ALA A 118 -9.12 -10.52 15.27
N PHE A 119 -8.77 -11.11 16.41
CA PHE A 119 -7.39 -11.16 16.88
C PHE A 119 -6.46 -11.80 15.85
N LYS A 120 -6.81 -13.00 15.36
CA LYS A 120 -6.00 -13.71 14.37
C LYS A 120 -5.82 -12.88 13.10
N ARG A 121 -6.89 -12.24 12.59
CA ARG A 121 -6.82 -11.43 11.37
C ARG A 121 -5.99 -10.17 11.54
N ILE A 122 -6.10 -9.49 12.69
CA ILE A 122 -5.27 -8.35 13.03
C ILE A 122 -3.81 -8.81 13.13
N HIS A 123 -3.55 -9.87 13.89
CA HIS A 123 -2.22 -10.44 14.02
C HIS A 123 -1.61 -10.79 12.65
N ASP A 124 -2.35 -11.51 11.80
CA ASP A 124 -1.89 -11.90 10.46
C ASP A 124 -1.63 -10.66 9.58
N HIS A 125 -2.46 -9.62 9.69
CA HIS A 125 -2.27 -8.38 8.92
C HIS A 125 -0.98 -7.65 9.30
N PHE A 126 -0.62 -7.64 10.57
CA PHE A 126 0.60 -6.98 11.05
C PHE A 126 1.86 -7.87 10.98
N HIS A 127 1.73 -9.20 11.01
CA HIS A 127 2.88 -10.10 11.15
C HIS A 127 3.13 -11.00 9.94
N SER A 128 2.13 -11.22 9.07
CA SER A 128 2.33 -12.07 7.89
C SER A 128 3.20 -11.38 6.83
N ASP A 129 3.88 -12.18 6.02
CA ASP A 129 4.72 -11.67 4.92
C ASP A 129 3.91 -10.99 3.81
N SER A 130 2.61 -11.27 3.71
CA SER A 130 1.69 -10.61 2.77
C SER A 130 1.05 -9.33 3.34
N GLY A 131 1.25 -9.04 4.63
CA GLY A 131 0.68 -7.90 5.33
C GLY A 131 1.64 -6.72 5.51
N ILE A 132 1.27 -5.84 6.44
CA ILE A 132 2.10 -4.69 6.84
C ILE A 132 3.46 -5.15 7.37
N GLY A 133 3.49 -6.25 8.16
CA GLY A 133 4.73 -6.80 8.72
C GLY A 133 5.71 -7.24 7.65
N GLY A 134 5.25 -7.83 6.55
CA GLY A 134 6.10 -8.20 5.42
C GLY A 134 6.70 -6.98 4.72
N ALA A 135 5.89 -5.93 4.50
CA ALA A 135 6.39 -4.66 3.96
C ALA A 135 7.41 -4.00 4.88
N TYR A 136 7.12 -3.97 6.18
CA TYR A 136 8.06 -3.42 7.15
C TYR A 136 9.39 -4.17 7.19
N LYS A 137 9.37 -5.51 7.18
CA LYS A 137 10.58 -6.34 7.08
C LYS A 137 11.38 -6.01 5.82
N GLN A 138 10.70 -5.81 4.69
CA GLN A 138 11.32 -5.43 3.43
C GLN A 138 12.02 -4.08 3.52
N ALA A 139 11.34 -3.06 4.05
CA ALA A 139 11.93 -1.75 4.29
C ALA A 139 13.13 -1.79 5.25
N ILE A 140 13.09 -2.63 6.28
CA ILE A 140 14.19 -2.82 7.23
C ILE A 140 15.43 -3.46 6.57
N ILE A 141 15.24 -4.35 5.59
CA ILE A 141 16.37 -4.96 4.86
C ILE A 141 17.14 -3.86 4.13
N LEU A 142 16.48 -3.04 3.33
CA LEU A 142 17.14 -1.93 2.64
C LEU A 142 17.72 -0.91 3.62
N LYS A 143 17.01 -0.58 4.70
CA LYS A 143 17.55 0.28 5.76
C LYS A 143 18.89 -0.22 6.27
N LYS A 144 18.99 -1.51 6.66
CA LYS A 144 20.24 -2.12 7.16
C LYS A 144 21.35 -2.08 6.12
N HIS A 145 21.02 -2.34 4.85
CA HIS A 145 21.99 -2.25 3.75
C HIS A 145 22.55 -0.82 3.63
N LEU A 146 21.69 0.19 3.71
CA LEU A 146 22.10 1.60 3.66
C LEU A 146 22.92 1.99 4.92
N GLU A 147 22.50 1.59 6.12
CA GLU A 147 23.23 1.90 7.38
C GLU A 147 24.63 1.27 7.45
N SER A 148 24.86 0.18 6.73
CA SER A 148 26.16 -0.51 6.71
C SER A 148 27.18 0.12 5.78
N ASN A 149 26.78 1.09 4.96
CA ASN A 149 27.63 1.67 3.91
C ASN A 149 27.45 3.18 3.83
N ASN A 150 28.53 3.93 3.63
CA ASN A 150 28.44 5.39 3.45
C ASN A 150 28.08 5.81 2.03
N ILE A 151 28.39 4.97 1.05
CA ILE A 151 28.07 5.16 -0.35
C ILE A 151 27.41 3.86 -0.85
N VAL A 152 26.25 3.96 -1.45
CA VAL A 152 25.52 2.80 -1.99
C VAL A 152 25.01 3.12 -3.39
N THR A 153 25.28 2.21 -4.32
CA THR A 153 24.68 2.25 -5.66
C THR A 153 23.44 1.36 -5.69
N LEU A 154 22.33 1.95 -6.05
CA LEU A 154 21.03 1.29 -6.20
C LEU A 154 20.58 1.41 -7.66
N TYR A 155 19.51 0.68 -8.01
CA TYR A 155 18.98 0.67 -9.37
C TYR A 155 17.51 1.04 -9.35
N GLU A 156 17.14 2.08 -10.10
CA GLU A 156 15.75 2.44 -10.37
C GLU A 156 15.25 1.66 -11.58
N ASN A 157 14.01 1.15 -11.53
CA ASN A 157 13.41 0.34 -12.58
C ASN A 157 14.31 -0.81 -13.06
N LYS A 158 15.07 -1.44 -12.14
CA LYS A 158 16.00 -2.57 -12.37
C LYS A 158 17.22 -2.28 -13.26
N THR A 159 17.31 -1.13 -13.89
CA THR A 159 18.31 -0.86 -14.92
C THR A 159 19.08 0.43 -14.74
N GLN A 160 18.48 1.47 -14.19
CA GLN A 160 19.08 2.79 -14.09
C GLN A 160 19.83 2.94 -12.76
N PRO A 161 21.18 2.95 -12.76
CA PRO A 161 21.91 3.11 -11.52
C PRO A 161 21.84 4.55 -11.00
N PHE A 162 21.71 4.69 -9.69
CA PHE A 162 21.92 5.94 -8.98
C PHE A 162 22.70 5.69 -7.70
N THR A 163 23.38 6.70 -7.19
CA THR A 163 24.23 6.59 -6.02
C THR A 163 23.72 7.50 -4.91
N LEU A 164 23.60 6.93 -3.73
CA LEU A 164 23.42 7.66 -2.48
C LEU A 164 24.76 7.82 -1.82
N ASP A 165 25.08 9.02 -1.38
CA ASP A 165 26.32 9.38 -0.68
C ASP A 165 26.03 9.98 0.69
N ASN A 166 27.08 10.07 1.52
CA ASN A 166 27.00 10.63 2.86
C ASN A 166 25.91 10.03 3.74
N ILE A 167 25.64 8.74 3.57
CA ILE A 167 24.54 8.05 4.25
C ILE A 167 24.76 8.02 5.76
N SER A 168 26.00 7.96 6.22
CA SER A 168 26.35 7.96 7.66
C SER A 168 25.86 9.20 8.41
N HIS A 169 25.61 10.30 7.72
CA HIS A 169 25.06 11.55 8.28
C HIS A 169 23.55 11.66 8.18
N LYS A 170 22.88 10.65 7.61
CA LYS A 170 21.43 10.67 7.38
C LYS A 170 20.69 9.70 8.30
N THR A 171 19.51 10.09 8.70
CA THR A 171 18.59 9.23 9.44
C THR A 171 17.73 8.45 8.45
N ILE A 172 17.78 7.11 8.52
CA ILE A 172 17.02 6.24 7.61
C ILE A 172 15.75 5.76 8.30
N LEU A 173 14.62 6.11 7.72
CA LEU A 173 13.29 5.85 8.25
C LEU A 173 12.50 4.88 7.34
N PRO A 174 12.22 3.65 7.82
CA PRO A 174 11.33 2.73 7.13
C PRO A 174 9.88 3.15 7.35
N ILE A 175 9.11 3.23 6.28
CA ILE A 175 7.69 3.62 6.30
C ILE A 175 6.88 2.59 5.53
N VAL A 176 5.73 2.20 6.06
CA VAL A 176 4.73 1.43 5.33
C VAL A 176 3.48 2.29 5.15
N LEU A 177 3.11 2.52 3.90
CA LEU A 177 1.88 3.24 3.55
C LEU A 177 0.81 2.22 3.14
N THR A 178 -0.39 2.40 3.68
CA THR A 178 -1.54 1.54 3.36
C THR A 178 -2.69 2.36 2.81
N LEU A 179 -3.35 1.84 1.79
CA LEU A 179 -4.62 2.38 1.32
C LEU A 179 -5.75 1.57 1.98
N ASN A 180 -6.54 2.25 2.81
CA ASN A 180 -7.73 1.69 3.48
C ASN A 180 -9.02 2.30 2.91
#